data_3c5b8c1ed8534a300096fa71bd5052d0
#
_entry.id   3c5b8c1ed8534a300096fa71bd5052d0
#
_cell.length_a   1.000
_cell.length_b   1.000
_cell.length_c   1.000
_cell.angle_alpha   90.00
_cell.angle_beta   90.00
_cell.angle_gamma   90.00
#
_symmetry.space_group_name_H-M   'P 1'
#
loop_
_entity.id
_entity.type
_entity.pdbx_description
1 polymer ?
#
loop_
_entity_poly.entity_id
_entity_poly.type
_entity_poly.pdbx_seq_one_letter_code
_entity_poly.pdbx_strand_id
1 'polypeptide(L)'
;MKTYKALNINGALLDKNQLEKYLEKVATNHNLKLKSDKDTYPVPRVLENYDVIKQVYNLLNEHVKLGINIHPAGEWLLDNFYIIEETVKSIQKELTLKKYTNFLGIQNGYNRGFARVYVVASEIVAYTDGKIEKEDLEKYLKAYQ
;
A
#
# COMPACT_ATOMS: atom_id res chain seq x y z
N MET A 1 10.04 -14.23 12.34
CA MET A 1 9.29 -13.41 11.35
C MET A 1 7.84 -13.28 11.82
N LYS A 2 7.34 -12.09 12.02
CA LYS A 2 5.94 -11.90 12.40
C LYS A 2 5.06 -12.22 11.20
N THR A 3 3.98 -12.99 11.42
CA THR A 3 3.01 -13.26 10.36
C THR A 3 1.99 -12.13 10.35
N TYR A 4 1.96 -11.35 9.28
CA TYR A 4 0.96 -10.30 9.07
C TYR A 4 -0.19 -10.85 8.23
N LYS A 5 -1.41 -10.44 8.57
CA LYS A 5 -2.55 -10.70 7.70
C LYS A 5 -2.33 -9.97 6.37
N ALA A 6 -2.40 -10.69 5.25
CA ALA A 6 -2.26 -10.13 3.93
C ALA A 6 -3.61 -9.68 3.37
N LEU A 7 -3.62 -8.58 2.62
CA LEU A 7 -4.76 -8.24 1.79
C LEU A 7 -4.91 -9.26 0.65
N ASN A 8 -6.15 -9.63 0.37
CA ASN A 8 -6.48 -10.43 -0.81
C ASN A 8 -6.93 -9.50 -1.95
N ILE A 9 -6.03 -9.23 -2.88
CA ILE A 9 -6.27 -8.40 -4.06
C ILE A 9 -5.85 -9.20 -5.29
N ASN A 10 -6.76 -9.31 -6.25
CA ASN A 10 -6.47 -9.95 -7.53
C ASN A 10 -5.86 -8.91 -8.48
N GLY A 11 -4.55 -9.01 -8.72
CA GLY A 11 -3.73 -7.98 -9.38
C GLY A 11 -3.82 -7.89 -10.91
N ALA A 12 -4.95 -8.22 -11.54
CA ALA A 12 -5.13 -7.98 -12.97
C ALA A 12 -5.27 -6.48 -13.25
N LEU A 13 -4.53 -5.94 -14.23
CA LEU A 13 -4.68 -4.54 -14.63
C LEU A 13 -6.06 -4.32 -15.26
N LEU A 14 -6.72 -3.24 -14.84
CA LEU A 14 -8.02 -2.81 -15.34
C LEU A 14 -7.89 -1.45 -16.03
N ASP A 15 -8.66 -1.25 -17.10
CA ASP A 15 -8.84 0.10 -17.62
C ASP A 15 -9.72 0.96 -16.68
N LYS A 16 -9.77 2.28 -16.93
CA LYS A 16 -10.48 3.23 -16.07
C LYS A 16 -11.95 2.86 -15.87
N ASN A 17 -12.66 2.51 -16.93
CA ASN A 17 -14.09 2.17 -16.87
C ASN A 17 -14.33 0.82 -16.16
N GLN A 18 -13.44 -0.15 -16.38
CA GLN A 18 -13.49 -1.44 -15.71
C GLN A 18 -13.27 -1.30 -14.20
N LEU A 19 -12.32 -0.43 -13.80
CA LEU A 19 -12.03 -0.19 -12.39
C LEU A 19 -13.19 0.53 -11.69
N GLU A 20 -13.81 1.53 -12.32
CA GLU A 20 -15.01 2.18 -11.78
C GLU A 20 -16.13 1.16 -11.50
N LYS A 21 -16.50 0.35 -12.49
CA LYS A 21 -17.52 -0.72 -12.33
C LYS A 21 -17.15 -1.76 -11.27
N TYR A 22 -15.86 -2.09 -11.19
CA TYR A 22 -15.35 -3.00 -10.16
C TYR A 22 -15.52 -2.40 -8.76
N LEU A 23 -15.17 -1.13 -8.57
CA LEU A 23 -15.29 -0.44 -7.28
C LEU A 23 -16.76 -0.28 -6.84
N GLU A 24 -17.69 0.01 -7.76
CA GLU A 24 -19.13 -0.01 -7.49
C GLU A 24 -19.60 -1.37 -6.96
N LYS A 25 -19.17 -2.45 -7.60
CA LYS A 25 -19.48 -3.82 -7.17
C LYS A 25 -18.85 -4.14 -5.81
N VAL A 26 -17.62 -3.72 -5.58
CA VAL A 26 -16.94 -3.90 -4.29
C VAL A 26 -17.68 -3.15 -3.18
N ALA A 27 -18.10 -1.92 -3.44
CA ALA A 27 -18.86 -1.11 -2.49
C ALA A 27 -20.15 -1.80 -2.03
N THR A 28 -20.90 -2.40 -2.96
CA THR A 28 -22.13 -3.12 -2.62
C THR A 28 -21.89 -4.40 -1.81
N ASN A 29 -20.72 -5.00 -1.93
CA ASN A 29 -20.36 -6.24 -1.23
C ASN A 29 -19.69 -6.01 0.13
N HIS A 30 -19.23 -4.81 0.43
CA HIS A 30 -18.58 -4.51 1.69
C HIS A 30 -19.58 -4.22 2.79
N ASN A 31 -19.70 -5.14 3.76
CA ASN A 31 -20.35 -4.83 5.02
C ASN A 31 -19.35 -4.16 5.94
N LEU A 32 -19.76 -3.08 6.61
CA LEU A 32 -18.87 -2.25 7.42
C LEU A 32 -19.14 -2.44 8.91
N LYS A 33 -18.07 -2.29 9.69
CA LYS A 33 -18.11 -2.16 11.15
C LYS A 33 -17.44 -0.88 11.57
N LEU A 34 -17.76 -0.40 12.79
CA LEU A 34 -17.34 0.90 13.29
C LEU A 34 -15.81 1.09 13.40
N LYS A 35 -15.04 0.01 13.55
CA LYS A 35 -13.60 0.06 13.75
C LYS A 35 -12.89 -1.02 12.95
N SER A 36 -11.68 -0.73 12.50
CA SER A 36 -10.79 -1.75 11.96
C SER A 36 -10.04 -2.50 13.07
N ASP A 37 -9.51 -3.68 12.75
CA ASP A 37 -8.84 -4.56 13.70
C ASP A 37 -7.36 -4.17 13.86
N LYS A 38 -6.84 -4.29 15.07
CA LYS A 38 -5.43 -3.96 15.39
C LYS A 38 -4.43 -4.86 14.65
N ASP A 39 -4.76 -6.12 14.46
CA ASP A 39 -3.92 -7.12 13.81
C ASP A 39 -3.78 -6.91 12.29
N THR A 40 -4.61 -6.03 11.72
CA THR A 40 -4.56 -5.63 10.31
C THR A 40 -3.82 -4.30 10.09
N TYR A 41 -3.26 -3.70 11.14
CA TYR A 41 -2.50 -2.45 11.07
C TYR A 41 -1.23 -2.61 10.23
N PRO A 42 -1.08 -1.86 9.10
CA PRO A 42 -0.05 -2.15 8.10
C PRO A 42 1.35 -1.62 8.43
N VAL A 43 1.45 -0.61 9.30
CA VAL A 43 2.72 0.12 9.54
C VAL A 43 3.87 -0.78 10.02
N PRO A 44 3.68 -1.75 10.94
CA PRO A 44 4.77 -2.64 11.33
C PRO A 44 5.40 -3.39 10.14
N ARG A 45 4.56 -3.85 9.19
CA ARG A 45 5.04 -4.50 7.96
C ARG A 45 5.80 -3.53 7.04
N VAL A 46 5.32 -2.29 6.94
CA VAL A 46 6.02 -1.24 6.18
C VAL A 46 7.42 -1.01 6.75
N LEU A 47 7.56 -0.96 8.08
CA LEU A 47 8.85 -0.76 8.74
C LEU A 47 9.79 -1.95 8.54
N GLU A 48 9.31 -3.19 8.65
CA GLU A 48 10.12 -4.39 8.37
C GLU A 48 10.61 -4.40 6.91
N ASN A 49 9.72 -4.07 5.95
CA ASN A 49 10.11 -3.95 4.54
C ASN A 49 11.13 -2.83 4.31
N TYR A 50 10.97 -1.70 4.99
CA TYR A 50 11.91 -0.58 4.90
C TYR A 50 13.31 -0.98 5.43
N ASP A 51 13.39 -1.74 6.51
CA ASP A 51 14.68 -2.23 7.04
C ASP A 51 15.40 -3.11 6.02
N VAL A 52 14.67 -3.96 5.28
CA VAL A 52 15.25 -4.77 4.18
C VAL A 52 15.75 -3.87 3.05
N ILE A 53 14.96 -2.90 2.61
CA ILE A 53 15.34 -1.95 1.55
C ILE A 53 16.59 -1.16 1.97
N LYS A 54 16.66 -0.73 3.23
CA LYS A 54 17.83 -0.03 3.78
C LYS A 54 19.10 -0.88 3.78
N GLN A 55 18.98 -2.17 4.10
CA GLN A 55 20.12 -3.09 4.01
C GLN A 55 20.62 -3.22 2.56
N VAL A 56 19.71 -3.37 1.59
CA VAL A 56 20.05 -3.41 0.17
C VAL A 56 20.69 -2.11 -0.29
N TYR A 57 20.16 -0.95 0.11
CA TYR A 57 20.74 0.36 -0.16
C TYR A 57 22.20 0.46 0.34
N ASN A 58 22.47 0.03 1.56
CA ASN A 58 23.82 0.05 2.12
C ASN A 58 24.77 -0.88 1.34
N LEU A 59 24.32 -2.09 0.99
CA LEU A 59 25.09 -3.03 0.20
C LEU A 59 25.44 -2.47 -1.19
N LEU A 60 24.47 -1.85 -1.86
CA LEU A 60 24.70 -1.21 -3.18
C LEU A 60 25.71 -0.07 -3.10
N ASN A 61 25.67 0.76 -2.05
CA ASN A 61 26.66 1.81 -1.82
C ASN A 61 28.09 1.23 -1.64
N GLU A 62 28.21 0.09 -0.95
CA GLU A 62 29.50 -0.60 -0.82
C GLU A 62 29.99 -1.13 -2.17
N HIS A 63 29.12 -1.72 -2.98
CA HIS A 63 29.46 -2.19 -4.32
C HIS A 63 29.97 -1.05 -5.21
N VAL A 64 29.30 0.10 -5.20
CA VAL A 64 29.74 1.28 -5.95
C VAL A 64 31.14 1.73 -5.52
N LYS A 65 31.44 1.78 -4.20
CA LYS A 65 32.77 2.14 -3.68
C LYS A 65 33.85 1.17 -4.12
N LEU A 66 33.53 -0.09 -4.32
CA LEU A 66 34.42 -1.14 -4.79
C LEU A 66 34.55 -1.20 -6.31
N GLY A 67 33.88 -0.34 -7.05
CA GLY A 67 33.86 -0.35 -8.51
C GLY A 67 33.10 -1.53 -9.12
N ILE A 68 32.23 -2.18 -8.37
CA ILE A 68 31.39 -3.28 -8.83
C ILE A 68 30.20 -2.70 -9.57
N ASN A 69 29.97 -3.18 -10.80
CA ASN A 69 28.80 -2.77 -11.57
C ASN A 69 27.50 -3.24 -10.89
N ILE A 70 26.55 -2.33 -10.80
CA ILE A 70 25.21 -2.59 -10.24
C ILE A 70 24.17 -2.57 -11.34
N HIS A 71 23.07 -3.30 -11.12
CA HIS A 71 21.95 -3.34 -12.03
C HIS A 71 21.21 -1.97 -12.03
N PRO A 72 20.62 -1.51 -13.17
CA PRO A 72 19.89 -0.23 -13.25
C PRO A 72 18.82 -0.03 -12.16
N ALA A 73 18.14 -1.09 -11.73
CA ALA A 73 17.21 -1.02 -10.60
C ALA A 73 17.90 -0.64 -9.27
N GLY A 74 19.16 -1.06 -9.09
CA GLY A 74 19.98 -0.68 -7.95
C GLY A 74 20.41 0.79 -8.01
N GLU A 75 20.79 1.28 -9.20
CA GLU A 75 21.07 2.71 -9.42
C GLU A 75 19.85 3.55 -9.10
N TRP A 76 18.67 3.17 -9.61
CA TRP A 76 17.43 3.83 -9.27
C TRP A 76 17.18 3.89 -7.76
N LEU A 77 17.42 2.78 -7.05
CA LEU A 77 17.25 2.75 -5.59
C LEU A 77 18.21 3.70 -4.88
N LEU A 78 19.46 3.76 -5.33
CA LEU A 78 20.46 4.69 -4.75
C LEU A 78 20.03 6.14 -4.93
N ASP A 79 19.57 6.49 -6.11
CA ASP A 79 19.16 7.86 -6.45
C ASP A 79 17.86 8.30 -5.76
N ASN A 80 16.97 7.35 -5.46
CA ASN A 80 15.63 7.65 -4.95
C ASN A 80 15.39 7.19 -3.50
N PHE A 81 16.40 6.68 -2.81
CA PHE A 81 16.25 6.16 -1.44
C PHE A 81 15.65 7.18 -0.47
N TYR A 82 16.01 8.46 -0.61
CA TYR A 82 15.49 9.53 0.22
C TYR A 82 13.97 9.67 0.14
N ILE A 83 13.36 9.44 -1.05
CA ILE A 83 11.90 9.48 -1.24
C ILE A 83 11.23 8.36 -0.44
N ILE A 84 11.83 7.16 -0.47
CA ILE A 84 11.35 6.01 0.28
C ILE A 84 11.42 6.30 1.78
N GLU A 85 12.56 6.81 2.25
CA GLU A 85 12.76 7.14 3.67
C GLU A 85 11.78 8.20 4.16
N GLU A 86 11.60 9.30 3.43
CA GLU A 86 10.64 10.35 3.77
C GLU A 86 9.19 9.83 3.78
N THR A 87 8.83 9.00 2.78
CA THR A 87 7.49 8.38 2.72
C THR A 87 7.23 7.49 3.93
N VAL A 88 8.20 6.65 4.31
CA VAL A 88 8.06 5.78 5.49
C VAL A 88 7.93 6.59 6.77
N LYS A 89 8.74 7.64 6.94
CA LYS A 89 8.65 8.56 8.10
C LYS A 89 7.27 9.25 8.16
N SER A 90 6.76 9.70 7.03
CA SER A 90 5.42 10.31 6.94
C SER A 90 4.33 9.31 7.33
N ILE A 91 4.35 8.10 6.77
CA ILE A 91 3.39 7.04 7.10
C ILE A 91 3.42 6.74 8.61
N GLN A 92 4.60 6.58 9.19
CA GLN A 92 4.78 6.27 10.61
C GLN A 92 4.22 7.37 11.51
N LYS A 93 4.41 8.64 11.13
CA LYS A 93 3.91 9.81 11.86
C LYS A 93 2.39 9.97 11.73
N GLU A 94 1.87 9.80 10.52
CA GLU A 94 0.48 10.16 10.21
C GLU A 94 -0.51 9.02 10.45
N LEU A 95 -0.10 7.76 10.22
CA LEU A 95 -0.95 6.58 10.39
C LEU A 95 -0.61 5.85 11.70
N THR A 96 -0.98 6.43 12.84
CA THR A 96 -0.82 5.76 14.14
C THR A 96 -1.82 4.60 14.30
N LEU A 97 -1.51 3.63 15.17
CA LEU A 97 -2.43 2.52 15.48
C LEU A 97 -3.80 3.03 15.94
N LYS A 98 -3.83 4.05 16.79
CA LYS A 98 -5.08 4.67 17.27
C LYS A 98 -5.89 5.25 16.12
N LYS A 99 -5.24 5.97 15.20
CA LYS A 99 -5.90 6.54 14.02
C LYS A 99 -6.44 5.45 13.11
N TYR A 100 -5.61 4.43 12.82
CA TYR A 100 -6.02 3.30 11.99
C TYR A 100 -7.23 2.56 12.53
N THR A 101 -7.23 2.22 13.83
CA THR A 101 -8.35 1.49 14.45
C THR A 101 -9.65 2.29 14.55
N ASN A 102 -9.59 3.60 14.37
CA ASN A 102 -10.78 4.46 14.29
C ASN A 102 -11.40 4.55 12.88
N PHE A 103 -10.74 4.02 11.86
CA PHE A 103 -11.38 3.90 10.55
C PHE A 103 -12.44 2.79 10.54
N LEU A 104 -13.45 2.97 9.70
CA LEU A 104 -14.43 1.91 9.43
C LEU A 104 -13.71 0.66 8.91
N GLY A 105 -14.02 -0.48 9.50
CA GLY A 105 -13.47 -1.78 9.11
C GLY A 105 -14.40 -2.55 8.19
N ILE A 106 -13.83 -3.45 7.39
CA ILE A 106 -14.59 -4.45 6.62
C ILE A 106 -15.04 -5.55 7.58
N GLN A 107 -16.32 -5.92 7.53
CA GLN A 107 -16.89 -6.95 8.42
C GLN A 107 -16.88 -8.34 7.80
N ASN A 108 -16.90 -8.45 6.47
CA ASN A 108 -17.07 -9.71 5.74
C ASN A 108 -15.93 -9.99 4.74
N GLY A 109 -15.92 -11.20 4.20
CA GLY A 109 -14.99 -11.62 3.16
C GLY A 109 -13.54 -11.77 3.60
N TYR A 110 -12.65 -11.91 2.61
CA TYR A 110 -11.22 -12.15 2.85
C TYR A 110 -10.51 -10.97 3.52
N ASN A 111 -10.96 -9.74 3.22
CA ASN A 111 -10.39 -8.52 3.77
C ASN A 111 -11.05 -8.07 5.09
N ARG A 112 -11.78 -8.99 5.76
CA ARG A 112 -12.38 -8.74 7.07
C ARG A 112 -11.34 -8.22 8.08
N GLY A 113 -11.69 -7.17 8.80
CA GLY A 113 -10.86 -6.54 9.82
C GLY A 113 -10.04 -5.38 9.32
N PHE A 114 -9.67 -5.35 8.03
CA PHE A 114 -8.94 -4.23 7.46
C PHE A 114 -9.76 -2.94 7.45
N ALA A 115 -9.07 -1.81 7.58
CA ALA A 115 -9.70 -0.51 7.36
C ALA A 115 -10.19 -0.41 5.91
N ARG A 116 -11.45 0.00 5.71
CA ARG A 116 -12.07 0.17 4.39
C ARG A 116 -11.22 1.02 3.46
N VAL A 117 -10.75 2.17 3.95
CA VAL A 117 -9.92 3.10 3.17
C VAL A 117 -8.62 2.45 2.70
N TYR A 118 -8.00 1.61 3.54
CA TYR A 118 -6.77 0.91 3.20
C TYR A 118 -7.00 -0.15 2.11
N VAL A 119 -8.10 -0.90 2.19
CA VAL A 119 -8.46 -1.90 1.17
C VAL A 119 -8.69 -1.22 -0.17
N VAL A 120 -9.52 -0.17 -0.21
CA VAL A 120 -9.84 0.55 -1.45
C VAL A 120 -8.61 1.19 -2.08
N ALA A 121 -7.77 1.86 -1.28
CA ALA A 121 -6.53 2.46 -1.77
C ALA A 121 -5.58 1.39 -2.35
N SER A 122 -5.46 0.24 -1.68
CA SER A 122 -4.61 -0.86 -2.13
C SER A 122 -5.12 -1.50 -3.43
N GLU A 123 -6.43 -1.63 -3.61
CA GLU A 123 -7.04 -2.10 -4.85
C GLU A 123 -6.81 -1.12 -6.00
N ILE A 124 -7.02 0.17 -5.79
CA ILE A 124 -6.77 1.20 -6.82
C ILE A 124 -5.30 1.14 -7.26
N VAL A 125 -4.34 1.09 -6.33
CA VAL A 125 -2.92 0.99 -6.65
C VAL A 125 -2.60 -0.29 -7.44
N ALA A 126 -3.13 -1.44 -7.01
CA ALA A 126 -2.87 -2.72 -7.66
C ALA A 126 -3.44 -2.81 -9.09
N TYR A 127 -4.67 -2.33 -9.29
CA TYR A 127 -5.34 -2.40 -10.60
C TYR A 127 -4.87 -1.34 -11.60
N THR A 128 -4.19 -0.28 -11.15
CA THR A 128 -3.64 0.80 -11.99
C THR A 128 -2.13 0.71 -12.16
N ASP A 129 -1.47 -0.28 -11.56
CA ASP A 129 0.00 -0.36 -11.49
C ASP A 129 0.63 0.93 -10.89
N GLY A 130 -0.08 1.54 -9.95
CA GLY A 130 0.35 2.81 -9.33
C GLY A 130 0.25 4.05 -10.22
N LYS A 131 -0.25 3.92 -11.45
CA LYS A 131 -0.43 5.05 -12.39
C LYS A 131 -1.77 5.71 -12.13
N ILE A 132 -1.80 6.65 -11.19
CA ILE A 132 -3.03 7.29 -10.72
C ILE A 132 -2.93 8.80 -10.95
N GLU A 133 -3.84 9.33 -11.77
CA GLU A 133 -4.04 10.76 -11.92
C GLU A 133 -5.08 11.26 -10.91
N LYS A 134 -4.98 12.52 -10.50
CA LYS A 134 -5.89 13.09 -9.49
C LYS A 134 -7.36 12.99 -9.90
N GLU A 135 -7.66 13.30 -11.16
CA GLU A 135 -9.02 13.26 -11.70
C GLU A 135 -9.60 11.83 -11.71
N ASP A 136 -8.77 10.84 -12.02
CA ASP A 136 -9.17 9.44 -12.00
C ASP A 136 -9.42 8.96 -10.57
N LEU A 137 -8.56 9.34 -9.62
CA LEU A 137 -8.75 9.02 -8.21
C LEU A 137 -10.09 9.55 -7.68
N GLU A 138 -10.49 10.77 -8.05
CA GLU A 138 -11.78 11.33 -7.66
C GLU A 138 -12.94 10.51 -8.22
N LYS A 139 -12.86 10.03 -9.47
CA LYS A 139 -13.87 9.15 -10.08
C LYS A 139 -13.95 7.80 -9.36
N TYR A 140 -12.81 7.18 -9.09
CA TYR A 140 -12.74 5.90 -8.38
C TYR A 140 -13.35 5.98 -6.97
N LEU A 141 -13.06 7.06 -6.24
CA LEU A 141 -13.64 7.27 -4.91
C LEU A 141 -15.15 7.51 -4.97
N LYS A 142 -15.65 8.22 -5.99
CA LYS A 142 -17.10 8.40 -6.22
C LYS A 142 -17.78 7.09 -6.58
N ALA A 143 -17.17 6.27 -7.43
CA ALA A 143 -17.69 4.97 -7.82
C ALA A 143 -17.82 4.01 -6.62
N TYR A 144 -16.93 4.14 -5.64
CA TYR A 144 -16.97 3.34 -4.42
C TYR A 144 -17.95 3.88 -3.35
N GLN A 145 -18.42 5.11 -3.42
CA GLN A 145 -19.35 5.71 -2.43
C GLN A 145 -20.78 5.23 -2.64
#